data_43b304799bb8f6f998752ea6f559862b
#
_entry.id   43b304799bb8f6f998752ea6f559862b
#
_cell.length_a   1.000
_cell.length_b   1.000
_cell.length_c   1.000
_cell.angle_alpha   90.00
_cell.angle_beta   90.00
_cell.angle_gamma   90.00
#
_symmetry.space_group_name_H-M   'P 1'
#
loop_
_entity.id
_entity.type
_entity.pdbx_description
1 polymer ?
#
loop_
_entity_poly.entity_id
_entity_poly.type
_entity_poly.pdbx_seq_one_letter_code
_entity_poly.pdbx_strand_id
1 'polypeptide(L)'
;DQQQFVEGFLNFKGSDGSRLNLPYMGFFGDWNDGKIVDSLNGITYSPAGGNFGTVPLLTNKNTGTQYYGGMVTDADGNQTVDDQAIAFSSDKNALYNEISMKYYLLRNISNVQVDILDGQGNKVTTLSSSTNLTKTYYNANSQQYIYYHAPAWDGTYYDQRDGNIKTADDGSYT
;
A
#
# COMPACT_ATOMS: atom_id res chain seq x y z
N ASP A 1 18.10 9.97 -12.76
CA ASP A 1 18.98 10.31 -11.65
C ASP A 1 18.99 9.14 -10.66
N GLN A 2 20.19 8.69 -10.26
CA GLN A 2 20.30 7.57 -9.32
C GLN A 2 20.28 8.13 -7.91
N GLN A 3 19.31 7.65 -7.12
CA GLN A 3 19.30 7.90 -5.68
C GLN A 3 20.38 7.03 -5.03
N GLN A 4 21.28 7.63 -4.26
CA GLN A 4 22.41 6.93 -3.65
C GLN A 4 22.59 7.32 -2.18
N PHE A 5 22.83 6.33 -1.36
CA PHE A 5 23.40 6.56 -0.04
C PHE A 5 24.91 6.64 -0.16
N VAL A 6 25.48 7.65 0.48
CA VAL A 6 26.91 7.85 0.60
C VAL A 6 27.27 7.64 2.06
N GLU A 7 28.12 6.67 2.33
CA GLU A 7 28.55 6.34 3.68
C GLU A 7 30.08 6.24 3.77
N GLY A 8 30.61 6.44 4.95
CA GLY A 8 32.04 6.35 5.17
C GLY A 8 32.42 6.67 6.61
N PHE A 9 33.73 6.82 6.83
CA PHE A 9 34.30 7.16 8.12
C PHE A 9 35.23 8.37 8.00
N LEU A 10 35.02 9.32 8.89
CA LEU A 10 36.03 10.37 9.16
C LEU A 10 37.00 9.82 10.19
N ASN A 11 38.25 9.75 9.83
CA ASN A 11 39.31 9.25 10.68
C ASN A 11 40.13 10.43 11.23
N PHE A 12 40.17 10.61 12.52
CA PHE A 12 40.98 11.61 13.21
C PHE A 12 42.16 10.95 13.88
N LYS A 13 43.33 11.55 13.76
CA LYS A 13 44.56 11.11 14.42
C LYS A 13 45.07 12.25 15.31
N GLY A 14 45.10 12.01 16.60
CA GLY A 14 45.71 12.95 17.55
C GLY A 14 47.22 12.95 17.47
N SER A 15 47.86 14.05 17.91
CA SER A 15 49.33 14.17 18.03
C SER A 15 49.89 13.21 19.06
N ASP A 16 49.09 12.74 19.99
CA ASP A 16 49.39 11.72 21.00
C ASP A 16 49.26 10.27 20.50
N GLY A 17 48.96 10.10 19.21
CA GLY A 17 48.73 8.79 18.58
C GLY A 17 47.31 8.24 18.74
N SER A 18 46.43 8.94 19.44
CA SER A 18 45.00 8.55 19.55
C SER A 18 44.31 8.54 18.20
N ARG A 19 43.29 7.69 18.04
CA ARG A 19 42.50 7.61 16.81
C ARG A 19 41.03 7.64 17.17
N LEU A 20 40.27 8.44 16.43
CA LEU A 20 38.83 8.50 16.49
C LEU A 20 38.24 8.28 15.10
N ASN A 21 37.28 7.40 15.00
CA ASN A 21 36.52 7.16 13.77
C ASN A 21 35.09 7.62 13.98
N LEU A 22 34.61 8.51 13.11
CA LEU A 22 33.23 8.98 13.10
C LEU A 22 32.56 8.49 11.83
N PRO A 23 31.55 7.59 11.93
CA PRO A 23 30.78 7.22 10.76
C PRO A 23 29.92 8.39 10.29
N TYR A 24 29.78 8.52 8.98
CA TYR A 24 28.81 9.43 8.38
C TYR A 24 27.98 8.70 7.32
N MET A 25 26.77 9.15 7.15
CA MET A 25 25.88 8.72 6.09
C MET A 25 25.15 9.95 5.52
N GLY A 26 25.12 10.05 4.22
CA GLY A 26 24.39 11.06 3.49
C GLY A 26 23.51 10.41 2.42
N PHE A 27 22.55 11.16 1.92
CA PHE A 27 21.72 10.76 0.79
C PHE A 27 21.89 11.76 -0.34
N PHE A 28 22.21 11.25 -1.51
CA PHE A 28 22.25 12.03 -2.75
C PHE A 28 21.03 11.67 -3.59
N GLY A 29 20.10 12.61 -3.76
CA GLY A 29 18.84 12.43 -4.47
C GLY A 29 17.72 13.25 -3.88
N ASP A 30 16.54 13.18 -4.47
CA ASP A 30 15.30 13.76 -3.91
C ASP A 30 14.58 12.71 -3.08
N TRP A 31 14.36 13.01 -1.80
CA TRP A 31 13.59 12.15 -0.91
C TRP A 31 12.13 11.97 -1.36
N ASN A 32 11.62 12.87 -2.23
CA ASN A 32 10.25 12.78 -2.73
C ASN A 32 10.11 11.85 -3.95
N ASP A 33 11.21 11.53 -4.64
CA ASP A 33 11.20 10.66 -5.82
C ASP A 33 10.99 9.18 -5.48
N GLY A 34 11.25 8.75 -4.24
CA GLY A 34 11.08 7.37 -3.83
C GLY A 34 9.61 6.98 -3.68
N LYS A 35 9.24 5.78 -4.14
CA LYS A 35 7.91 5.22 -3.90
C LYS A 35 7.57 5.26 -2.41
N ILE A 36 6.34 5.63 -2.11
CA ILE A 36 5.80 5.69 -0.75
C ILE A 36 5.04 4.41 -0.44
N VAL A 37 4.21 3.97 -1.38
CA VAL A 37 3.41 2.75 -1.26
C VAL A 37 4.04 1.67 -2.14
N ASP A 38 4.10 0.46 -1.64
CA ASP A 38 4.57 -0.68 -2.43
C ASP A 38 3.60 -0.98 -3.58
N SER A 39 4.11 -1.44 -4.71
CA SER A 39 3.29 -1.68 -5.90
C SER A 39 2.40 -2.90 -5.75
N LEU A 40 1.30 -2.96 -6.53
CA LEU A 40 0.40 -4.11 -6.61
C LEU A 40 1.14 -5.40 -7.00
N ASN A 41 2.18 -5.31 -7.82
CA ASN A 41 3.03 -6.43 -8.23
C ASN A 41 4.36 -6.47 -7.46
N GLY A 42 4.46 -5.75 -6.35
CA GLY A 42 5.64 -5.75 -5.53
C GLY A 42 5.82 -7.11 -4.88
N ILE A 43 6.51 -8.01 -5.57
CA ILE A 43 7.16 -9.14 -4.91
C ILE A 43 8.26 -8.52 -4.06
N THR A 44 7.88 -8.04 -2.91
CA THR A 44 8.84 -7.52 -1.98
C THR A 44 9.50 -8.71 -1.30
N TYR A 45 10.79 -8.61 -1.16
CA TYR A 45 11.61 -9.55 -0.43
C TYR A 45 10.96 -9.91 0.91
N SER A 46 10.55 -11.16 1.03
CA SER A 46 10.19 -11.76 2.30
C SER A 46 11.23 -12.76 2.71
N PRO A 47 11.95 -12.54 3.82
CA PRO A 47 12.87 -13.54 4.36
C PRO A 47 12.18 -14.85 4.76
N ALA A 48 10.86 -14.84 4.91
CA ALA A 48 10.04 -16.00 5.28
C ALA A 48 9.30 -16.65 4.10
N GLY A 49 9.58 -16.25 2.86
CA GLY A 49 8.98 -16.84 1.65
C GLY A 49 7.51 -16.45 1.41
N GLY A 50 7.02 -15.35 2.00
CA GLY A 50 5.68 -14.82 1.74
C GLY A 50 5.73 -13.67 0.74
N ASN A 51 4.69 -13.53 -0.08
CA ASN A 51 4.53 -12.37 -0.95
C ASN A 51 4.00 -11.20 -0.12
N PHE A 52 4.78 -10.12 -0.02
CA PHE A 52 4.35 -8.86 0.56
C PHE A 52 4.23 -7.86 -0.57
N GLY A 53 3.12 -7.20 -0.63
CA GLY A 53 2.86 -6.15 -1.58
C GLY A 53 1.49 -5.56 -1.30
N THR A 54 1.21 -4.41 -1.87
CA THR A 54 -0.13 -3.85 -1.86
C THR A 54 -1.05 -4.78 -2.64
N VAL A 55 -2.12 -5.24 -2.02
CA VAL A 55 -3.06 -6.17 -2.64
C VAL A 55 -4.50 -5.75 -2.37
N PRO A 56 -5.38 -5.80 -3.38
CA PRO A 56 -6.80 -5.64 -3.18
C PRO A 56 -7.37 -6.89 -2.50
N LEU A 57 -8.33 -6.67 -1.61
CA LEU A 57 -9.07 -7.70 -0.90
C LEU A 57 -10.54 -7.61 -1.31
N LEU A 58 -11.03 -8.67 -1.91
CA LEU A 58 -12.45 -8.85 -2.21
C LEU A 58 -13.10 -9.57 -1.04
N THR A 59 -14.18 -9.03 -0.52
CA THR A 59 -14.84 -9.57 0.66
C THR A 59 -16.30 -9.94 0.33
N ASN A 60 -16.71 -11.10 0.81
CA ASN A 60 -18.11 -11.40 0.97
C ASN A 60 -18.57 -10.91 2.34
N LYS A 61 -19.32 -9.82 2.38
CA LYS A 61 -19.79 -9.17 3.62
C LYS A 61 -20.68 -10.08 4.46
N ASN A 62 -21.43 -10.98 3.81
CA ASN A 62 -22.37 -11.87 4.50
C ASN A 62 -21.66 -13.00 5.26
N THR A 63 -20.54 -13.49 4.72
CA THR A 63 -19.77 -14.61 5.29
C THR A 63 -18.50 -14.16 5.98
N GLY A 64 -18.03 -12.92 5.73
CA GLY A 64 -16.74 -12.42 6.18
C GLY A 64 -15.53 -13.03 5.44
N THR A 65 -15.78 -13.83 4.41
CA THR A 65 -14.71 -14.49 3.66
C THR A 65 -13.99 -13.47 2.77
N GLN A 66 -12.66 -13.48 2.81
CA GLN A 66 -11.80 -12.57 2.04
C GLN A 66 -10.96 -13.34 1.04
N TYR A 67 -10.74 -12.72 -0.12
CA TYR A 67 -9.89 -13.23 -1.19
C TYR A 67 -8.98 -12.12 -1.71
N TYR A 68 -7.80 -12.48 -2.15
CA TYR A 68 -6.94 -11.54 -2.87
C TYR A 68 -7.52 -11.28 -4.26
N GLY A 69 -7.87 -10.01 -4.53
CA GLY A 69 -8.41 -9.60 -5.82
C GLY A 69 -7.33 -9.60 -6.90
N GLY A 70 -7.72 -10.01 -8.11
CA GLY A 70 -6.85 -9.97 -9.27
C GLY A 70 -5.70 -10.99 -9.26
N MET A 71 -5.67 -11.95 -8.32
CA MET A 71 -4.63 -12.98 -8.32
C MET A 71 -4.80 -13.90 -9.54
N VAL A 72 -3.82 -13.88 -10.41
CA VAL A 72 -3.74 -14.74 -11.59
C VAL A 72 -2.42 -15.55 -11.55
N THR A 73 -2.42 -16.70 -12.19
CA THR A 73 -1.22 -17.52 -12.34
C THR A 73 -0.76 -17.41 -13.78
N ASP A 74 0.48 -16.99 -13.99
CA ASP A 74 1.08 -16.90 -15.33
C ASP A 74 1.40 -18.28 -15.92
N ALA A 75 1.88 -18.30 -17.16
CA ALA A 75 2.21 -19.53 -17.87
C ALA A 75 3.37 -20.31 -17.22
N ASP A 76 4.20 -19.64 -16.42
CA ASP A 76 5.34 -20.23 -15.70
C ASP A 76 4.96 -20.70 -14.29
N GLY A 77 3.69 -20.53 -13.88
CA GLY A 77 3.17 -20.93 -12.59
C GLY A 77 3.38 -19.88 -11.48
N ASN A 78 3.83 -18.67 -11.79
CA ASN A 78 4.00 -17.61 -10.80
C ASN A 78 2.67 -16.90 -10.55
N GLN A 79 2.43 -16.52 -9.31
CA GLN A 79 1.29 -15.69 -8.96
C GLN A 79 1.63 -14.21 -9.16
N THR A 80 0.74 -13.51 -9.85
CA THR A 80 0.81 -12.06 -10.08
C THR A 80 -0.56 -11.44 -9.85
N VAL A 81 -0.63 -10.12 -9.77
CA VAL A 81 -1.89 -9.38 -9.68
C VAL A 81 -2.17 -8.72 -11.04
N ASP A 82 -3.30 -9.07 -11.62
CA ASP A 82 -3.87 -8.42 -12.80
C ASP A 82 -4.97 -7.47 -12.33
N ASP A 83 -4.76 -6.18 -12.50
CA ASP A 83 -5.72 -5.15 -12.10
C ASP A 83 -7.02 -5.21 -12.93
N GLN A 84 -6.98 -5.78 -14.14
CA GLN A 84 -8.15 -5.98 -14.98
C GLN A 84 -9.02 -7.17 -14.52
N ALA A 85 -8.48 -8.03 -13.67
CA ALA A 85 -9.19 -9.19 -13.10
C ALA A 85 -9.80 -8.89 -11.71
N ILE A 86 -9.86 -7.62 -11.29
CA ILE A 86 -10.44 -7.21 -10.02
C ILE A 86 -11.87 -6.74 -10.27
N ALA A 87 -12.85 -7.48 -9.74
CA ALA A 87 -14.25 -7.12 -9.86
C ALA A 87 -15.03 -7.48 -8.60
N PHE A 88 -15.97 -6.63 -8.22
CA PHE A 88 -16.98 -6.89 -7.20
C PHE A 88 -18.32 -6.29 -7.63
N SER A 89 -19.39 -6.63 -6.94
CA SER A 89 -20.71 -6.09 -7.21
C SER A 89 -21.31 -5.52 -5.94
N SER A 90 -21.98 -4.39 -6.02
CA SER A 90 -22.75 -3.81 -4.92
C SER A 90 -24.00 -4.63 -4.53
N ASP A 91 -24.35 -5.66 -5.31
CA ASP A 91 -25.42 -6.59 -4.94
C ASP A 91 -25.03 -7.36 -3.68
N LYS A 92 -25.85 -7.24 -2.64
CA LYS A 92 -25.65 -7.93 -1.35
C LYS A 92 -25.56 -9.46 -1.45
N ASN A 93 -26.05 -10.06 -2.53
CA ASN A 93 -25.99 -11.50 -2.77
C ASN A 93 -24.80 -11.89 -3.67
N ALA A 94 -24.03 -10.94 -4.14
CA ALA A 94 -22.83 -11.25 -4.93
C ALA A 94 -21.81 -12.03 -4.11
N LEU A 95 -20.99 -12.82 -4.83
CA LEU A 95 -19.89 -13.58 -4.21
C LEU A 95 -18.90 -12.64 -3.51
N TYR A 96 -18.62 -11.49 -4.14
CA TYR A 96 -17.81 -10.40 -3.58
C TYR A 96 -18.60 -9.11 -3.67
N ASN A 97 -18.91 -8.52 -2.54
CA ASN A 97 -19.72 -7.31 -2.46
C ASN A 97 -19.06 -6.16 -1.70
N GLU A 98 -17.78 -6.31 -1.38
CA GLU A 98 -16.91 -5.25 -0.88
C GLU A 98 -15.50 -5.42 -1.43
N ILE A 99 -14.84 -4.30 -1.65
CA ILE A 99 -13.41 -4.25 -1.96
C ILE A 99 -12.70 -3.37 -0.92
N SER A 100 -11.55 -3.81 -0.49
CA SER A 100 -10.62 -3.01 0.32
C SER A 100 -9.20 -3.19 -0.20
N MET A 101 -8.26 -2.45 0.35
CA MET A 101 -6.87 -2.56 -0.04
C MET A 101 -6.00 -2.76 1.19
N LYS A 102 -5.19 -3.80 1.16
CA LYS A 102 -4.08 -3.98 2.09
C LYS A 102 -2.85 -3.36 1.44
N TYR A 103 -2.19 -2.42 2.13
CA TYR A 103 -1.05 -1.72 1.57
C TYR A 103 0.11 -1.60 2.55
N TYR A 104 1.30 -1.47 1.98
CA TYR A 104 2.55 -1.38 2.70
C TYR A 104 3.22 -0.04 2.41
N LEU A 105 3.70 0.60 3.45
CA LEU A 105 4.43 1.86 3.35
C LEU A 105 5.93 1.58 3.36
N LEU A 106 6.62 2.05 2.33
CA LEU A 106 8.07 1.93 2.20
C LEU A 106 8.83 2.97 3.02
N ARG A 107 8.13 4.03 3.46
CA ARG A 107 8.66 5.08 4.33
C ARG A 107 7.56 5.71 5.17
N ASN A 108 7.96 6.48 6.22
CA ASN A 108 7.02 7.25 7.02
C ASN A 108 6.36 8.33 6.17
N ILE A 109 5.08 8.60 6.42
CA ILE A 109 4.32 9.62 5.72
C ILE A 109 3.56 10.49 6.69
N SER A 110 3.43 11.77 6.35
CA SER A 110 2.68 12.73 7.16
C SER A 110 1.16 12.61 6.95
N ASN A 111 0.73 12.24 5.74
CA ASN A 111 -0.68 12.13 5.38
C ASN A 111 -0.89 11.07 4.30
N VAL A 112 -1.96 10.29 4.43
CA VAL A 112 -2.50 9.42 3.39
C VAL A 112 -4.00 9.64 3.30
N GLN A 113 -4.50 9.74 2.08
CA GLN A 113 -5.92 9.77 1.77
C GLN A 113 -6.22 8.70 0.75
N VAL A 114 -7.29 7.96 0.96
CA VAL A 114 -7.77 6.93 0.04
C VAL A 114 -9.09 7.42 -0.54
N ASP A 115 -9.06 7.68 -1.82
CA ASP A 115 -10.20 8.13 -2.60
C ASP A 115 -10.64 7.04 -3.58
N ILE A 116 -11.91 7.00 -3.92
CA ILE A 116 -12.45 6.25 -5.04
C ILE A 116 -12.65 7.23 -6.19
N LEU A 117 -12.06 6.94 -7.34
CA LEU A 117 -12.20 7.70 -8.56
C LEU A 117 -12.98 6.90 -9.60
N ASP A 118 -13.81 7.57 -10.39
CA ASP A 118 -14.50 6.94 -11.54
C ASP A 118 -13.53 6.72 -12.72
N GLY A 119 -14.00 6.08 -13.77
CA GLY A 119 -13.21 5.80 -14.98
C GLY A 119 -12.75 7.05 -15.75
N GLN A 120 -13.22 8.23 -15.40
CA GLN A 120 -12.78 9.54 -15.91
C GLN A 120 -11.82 10.25 -14.95
N GLY A 121 -11.53 9.66 -13.80
CA GLY A 121 -10.65 10.23 -12.77
C GLY A 121 -11.33 11.24 -11.85
N ASN A 122 -12.66 11.35 -11.86
CA ASN A 122 -13.37 12.21 -10.92
C ASN A 122 -13.55 11.49 -9.58
N LYS A 123 -13.42 12.25 -8.51
CA LYS A 123 -13.60 11.69 -7.18
C LYS A 123 -15.07 11.39 -6.87
N VAL A 124 -15.34 10.13 -6.58
CA VAL A 124 -16.66 9.65 -6.12
C VAL A 124 -16.80 9.82 -4.62
N THR A 125 -15.80 9.34 -3.87
CA THR A 125 -15.82 9.43 -2.40
C THR A 125 -14.42 9.33 -1.82
N THR A 126 -14.26 9.78 -0.58
CA THR A 126 -13.08 9.53 0.24
C THR A 126 -13.41 8.45 1.27
N LEU A 127 -12.66 7.36 1.25
CA LEU A 127 -12.84 6.26 2.20
C LEU A 127 -12.17 6.56 3.54
N SER A 128 -10.98 7.13 3.51
CA SER A 128 -10.24 7.47 4.73
C SER A 128 -9.20 8.55 4.49
N SER A 129 -8.85 9.22 5.59
CA SER A 129 -7.68 10.07 5.70
C SER A 129 -6.99 9.80 7.03
N SER A 130 -5.68 9.59 7.01
CA SER A 130 -4.86 9.30 8.18
C SER A 130 -3.57 10.11 8.14
N THR A 131 -3.03 10.41 9.32
CA THR A 131 -1.80 11.21 9.44
C THR A 131 -0.73 10.48 10.25
N ASN A 132 0.53 10.83 10.01
CA ASN A 132 1.68 10.35 10.78
C ASN A 132 1.81 8.81 10.81
N LEU A 133 1.69 8.17 9.64
CA LEU A 133 1.86 6.74 9.53
C LEU A 133 3.35 6.37 9.40
N THR A 134 3.75 5.32 10.09
CA THR A 134 5.11 4.77 10.01
C THR A 134 5.26 3.85 8.81
N LYS A 135 6.48 3.69 8.32
CA LYS A 135 6.75 2.63 7.33
C LYS A 135 6.37 1.26 7.89
N THR A 136 6.00 0.36 7.01
CA THR A 136 5.79 -1.05 7.33
C THR A 136 7.05 -1.65 7.95
N TYR A 137 6.88 -2.39 9.03
CA TYR A 137 7.99 -3.03 9.75
C TYR A 137 7.56 -4.39 10.32
N TYR A 138 8.56 -5.23 10.58
CA TYR A 138 8.34 -6.49 11.29
C TYR A 138 8.33 -6.24 12.81
N ASN A 139 7.22 -6.58 13.45
CA ASN A 139 7.11 -6.53 14.91
C ASN A 139 7.51 -7.88 15.50
N ALA A 140 8.69 -7.93 16.11
CA ALA A 140 9.23 -9.16 16.68
C ALA A 140 8.39 -9.73 17.84
N ASN A 141 7.66 -8.88 18.59
CA ASN A 141 6.83 -9.33 19.69
C ASN A 141 5.58 -10.07 19.22
N SER A 142 4.93 -9.58 18.16
CA SER A 142 3.76 -10.25 17.56
C SER A 142 4.14 -11.23 16.46
N GLN A 143 5.41 -11.28 16.05
CA GLN A 143 5.91 -12.06 14.91
C GLN A 143 5.16 -11.78 13.60
N GLN A 144 4.77 -10.54 13.38
CA GLN A 144 3.98 -10.12 12.22
C GLN A 144 4.52 -8.82 11.62
N TYR A 145 4.30 -8.66 10.33
CA TYR A 145 4.48 -7.36 9.68
C TYR A 145 3.29 -6.45 10.00
N ILE A 146 3.60 -5.21 10.36
CA ILE A 146 2.60 -4.16 10.50
C ILE A 146 2.37 -3.55 9.12
N TYR A 147 1.16 -3.60 8.65
CA TYR A 147 0.69 -3.07 7.39
C TYR A 147 -0.62 -2.31 7.61
N TYR A 148 -1.13 -1.68 6.57
CA TYR A 148 -2.32 -0.84 6.64
C TYR A 148 -3.44 -1.40 5.78
N HIS A 149 -4.67 -1.09 6.17
CA HIS A 149 -5.86 -1.37 5.38
C HIS A 149 -6.58 -0.06 5.05
N ALA A 150 -6.97 0.09 3.79
CA ALA A 150 -8.02 1.03 3.45
C ALA A 150 -9.36 0.46 3.93
N PRO A 151 -10.31 1.28 4.36
CA PRO A 151 -11.67 0.82 4.64
C PRO A 151 -12.29 0.13 3.43
N ALA A 152 -13.16 -0.83 3.68
CA ALA A 152 -13.89 -1.51 2.62
C ALA A 152 -14.88 -0.55 1.94
N TRP A 153 -14.98 -0.66 0.62
CA TRP A 153 -15.99 0.02 -0.19
C TRP A 153 -16.96 -0.99 -0.77
N ASP A 154 -18.25 -0.75 -0.58
CA ASP A 154 -19.34 -1.61 -1.04
C ASP A 154 -20.05 -1.06 -2.29
N GLY A 155 -19.44 -0.13 -3.00
CA GLY A 155 -20.02 0.53 -4.16
C GLY A 155 -20.97 1.67 -3.80
N THR A 156 -21.08 2.06 -2.53
CA THR A 156 -21.94 3.18 -2.13
C THR A 156 -21.14 4.41 -1.74
N TYR A 157 -21.75 5.58 -1.84
CA TYR A 157 -21.17 6.85 -1.43
C TYR A 157 -22.26 7.82 -0.93
N TYR A 158 -21.85 8.75 -0.09
CA TYR A 158 -22.74 9.81 0.38
C TYR A 158 -22.71 11.00 -0.58
N ASP A 159 -23.86 11.27 -1.21
CA ASP A 159 -24.01 12.47 -2.06
C ASP A 159 -24.36 13.69 -1.21
N GLN A 160 -23.42 14.63 -1.10
CA GLN A 160 -23.58 15.85 -0.30
C GLN A 160 -24.65 16.81 -0.84
N ARG A 161 -25.04 16.68 -2.12
CA ARG A 161 -26.00 17.60 -2.77
C ARG A 161 -27.43 17.33 -2.31
N ASP A 162 -27.77 16.07 -2.16
CA ASP A 162 -29.13 15.67 -1.76
C ASP A 162 -29.18 14.96 -0.39
N GLY A 163 -28.03 14.77 0.24
CA GLY A 163 -27.96 14.22 1.60
C GLY A 163 -28.26 12.74 1.70
N ASN A 164 -28.15 11.99 0.61
CA ASN A 164 -28.50 10.56 0.55
C ASN A 164 -27.29 9.68 0.21
N ILE A 165 -27.37 8.41 0.64
CA ILE A 165 -26.46 7.37 0.18
C ILE A 165 -26.94 6.91 -1.20
N LYS A 166 -26.02 6.86 -2.15
CA LYS A 166 -26.24 6.39 -3.52
C LYS A 166 -25.32 5.20 -3.81
N THR A 167 -25.76 4.36 -4.73
CA THR A 167 -24.90 3.34 -5.34
C THR A 167 -24.19 3.96 -6.53
N ALA A 168 -22.90 3.72 -6.64
CA ALA A 168 -22.13 4.10 -7.81
C ALA A 168 -22.59 3.32 -9.04
N ASP A 169 -22.55 3.97 -10.20
CA ASP A 169 -22.92 3.32 -11.47
C ASP A 169 -21.95 2.18 -11.79
N ASP A 170 -22.40 1.22 -12.62
CA ASP A 170 -21.51 0.18 -13.10
C ASP A 170 -20.38 0.79 -13.96
N GLY A 171 -19.15 0.39 -13.67
CA GLY A 171 -18.00 0.98 -14.37
C GLY A 171 -16.65 0.57 -13.77
N SER A 172 -15.62 1.19 -14.32
CA SER A 172 -14.24 1.06 -13.77
C SER A 172 -13.98 2.14 -12.74
N TYR A 173 -13.33 1.75 -11.66
CA TYR A 173 -12.95 2.63 -10.55
C TYR A 173 -11.47 2.42 -10.19
N THR A 174 -10.85 3.52 -9.73
CA THR A 174 -9.45 3.51 -9.25
C THR A 174 -9.37 4.03 -7.83
#